data_bad6d02ce0fff32a00323b1c43426e2e
#
_entry.id   bad6d02ce0fff32a00323b1c43426e2e
#
_cell.length_a   1.000
_cell.length_b   1.000
_cell.length_c   1.000
_cell.angle_alpha   90.00
_cell.angle_beta   90.00
_cell.angle_gamma   90.00
#
_symmetry.space_group_name_H-M   'P 1'
#
loop_
_entity.id
_entity.type
_entity.pdbx_description
1 polymer ?
#
loop_
_entity_poly.entity_id
_entity_poly.type
_entity_poly.pdbx_seq_one_letter_code
_entity_poly.pdbx_strand_id
1 'polypeptide(L)'
;MDDTTTGDGSTTDDEPRAFVLGLDGIPWSLVERWTSAGELPHFARLIDEGVAGTLESTRPANTALAWPSIATGVWPDKHGVYSFRGLTSAYRHRLNTSADVSHPSLWEMVSPAVVGNVPLTYPATAIDGTMATGMLTPDLNDRFTHPPEFGAELTGRIPNYRIGLDWNKYRDRPREFPPALDSLLSSRKRLMRLLTERDWRLAFFVYTEPDRLQHLLWDEQVLLDHYKDLDAILGEVLGTVSENTTVYVVSDHGFAPIEKYVYVNAILREEGFLFEKEAEGTRSTLSEIGITKAQVRRLLARVGIDDKRLVSLLPRSFVERVADSIPGDHELHDVDYTRTEAFVHGAGNLYINDAERFATGPVDPTEREAKKNEIAATLAGVTDPETGEEVLIVHDGDELFPTDDRSPDLVLEPAEGYKPSLGLSESIFVSEGVHDADHHPEGVFFAHGPDVAPGASPTDAAVVDVAPTVLHGLGEAIPQDTDGRVLAETFAAGSPTAEREIETREYTSAPTFDATTDESRTVDRTKADSDDTNEAEEDFEGVEDRLRGLGYLE
;
A
#
# COMPACT_ATOMS: atom_id res chain seq x y z
N MET A 1 32.71 44.16 -10.34
CA MET A 1 31.98 44.14 -9.07
C MET A 1 30.95 43.07 -9.26
N ASP A 2 31.37 41.87 -8.92
CA ASP A 2 30.55 40.68 -8.94
C ASP A 2 29.77 40.65 -7.63
N ASP A 3 28.46 40.61 -7.74
CA ASP A 3 27.56 40.38 -6.61
C ASP A 3 26.96 38.98 -6.79
N THR A 4 27.71 37.97 -6.31
CA THR A 4 27.23 36.62 -6.17
C THR A 4 26.56 36.50 -4.80
N THR A 5 25.26 36.74 -4.76
CA THR A 5 24.42 36.34 -3.63
C THR A 5 24.26 34.81 -3.68
N THR A 6 25.10 34.12 -2.94
CA THR A 6 24.83 32.75 -2.51
C THR A 6 23.65 32.81 -1.53
N GLY A 7 22.49 32.35 -1.96
CA GLY A 7 21.34 32.16 -1.09
C GLY A 7 21.71 31.11 -0.01
N ASP A 8 21.71 31.59 1.22
CA ASP A 8 21.79 30.73 2.42
C ASP A 8 20.47 29.96 2.50
N GLY A 9 20.51 28.65 2.25
CA GLY A 9 19.35 27.76 2.19
C GLY A 9 18.86 27.29 3.57
N SER A 10 19.00 28.11 4.62
CA SER A 10 18.37 27.79 5.90
C SER A 10 16.92 28.29 5.89
N THR A 11 15.97 27.41 6.19
CA THR A 11 14.57 27.78 6.46
C THR A 11 14.54 28.87 7.52
N THR A 12 13.81 29.94 7.25
CA THR A 12 13.63 30.98 8.28
C THR A 12 12.71 30.44 9.37
N ASP A 13 12.96 30.79 10.65
CA ASP A 13 12.16 30.31 11.80
C ASP A 13 10.65 30.61 11.68
N ASP A 14 10.23 31.42 10.72
CA ASP A 14 8.85 31.87 10.47
C ASP A 14 8.12 31.11 9.36
N GLU A 15 8.80 30.25 8.57
CA GLU A 15 8.13 29.51 7.48
C GLU A 15 7.23 28.39 8.00
N PRO A 16 5.99 28.22 7.44
CA PRO A 16 5.12 27.11 7.81
C PRO A 16 5.78 25.76 7.52
N ARG A 17 5.62 24.85 8.48
CA ARG A 17 6.10 23.46 8.39
C ARG A 17 4.94 22.47 8.52
N ALA A 18 5.06 21.31 7.92
CA ALA A 18 4.09 20.23 8.06
C ALA A 18 4.77 18.93 8.51
N PHE A 19 4.21 18.29 9.51
CA PHE A 19 4.55 16.94 9.92
C PHE A 19 3.38 16.01 9.62
N VAL A 20 3.52 15.10 8.66
CA VAL A 20 2.52 14.08 8.35
C VAL A 20 2.93 12.79 9.04
N LEU A 21 2.17 12.39 10.05
CA LEU A 21 2.30 11.14 10.78
C LEU A 21 1.28 10.14 10.22
N GLY A 22 1.74 9.20 9.41
CA GLY A 22 0.94 8.11 8.89
C GLY A 22 0.86 6.95 9.88
N LEU A 23 -0.34 6.47 10.14
CA LEU A 23 -0.62 5.33 11.01
C LEU A 23 -1.47 4.32 10.21
N ASP A 24 -0.81 3.35 9.61
CA ASP A 24 -1.38 2.37 8.69
C ASP A 24 -2.49 1.53 9.36
N GLY A 25 -3.67 1.50 8.76
CA GLY A 25 -4.77 0.66 9.20
C GLY A 25 -5.50 1.10 10.49
N ILE A 26 -5.42 2.36 10.90
CA ILE A 26 -6.08 2.84 12.13
C ILE A 26 -7.55 3.19 11.86
N PRO A 27 -8.55 2.45 12.40
CA PRO A 27 -9.96 2.80 12.28
C PRO A 27 -10.39 3.89 13.27
N TRP A 28 -11.25 4.79 12.83
CA TRP A 28 -11.84 5.82 13.68
C TRP A 28 -12.54 5.23 14.90
N SER A 29 -13.27 4.13 14.73
CA SER A 29 -14.06 3.48 15.79
C SER A 29 -13.23 3.06 17.02
N LEU A 30 -12.00 2.57 16.83
CA LEU A 30 -11.10 2.20 17.93
C LEU A 30 -10.55 3.45 18.63
N VAL A 31 -10.12 4.46 17.84
CA VAL A 31 -9.60 5.71 18.39
C VAL A 31 -10.68 6.43 19.20
N GLU A 32 -11.87 6.61 18.66
CA GLU A 32 -12.99 7.25 19.35
C GLU A 32 -13.36 6.53 20.66
N ARG A 33 -13.45 5.20 20.62
CA ARG A 33 -13.74 4.37 21.79
C ARG A 33 -12.72 4.55 22.91
N TRP A 34 -11.43 4.46 22.58
CA TRP A 34 -10.38 4.51 23.59
C TRP A 34 -10.02 5.92 24.04
N THR A 35 -10.20 6.94 23.21
CA THR A 35 -10.12 8.33 23.67
C THR A 35 -11.26 8.66 24.64
N SER A 36 -12.49 8.23 24.33
CA SER A 36 -13.64 8.37 25.24
C SER A 36 -13.47 7.64 26.56
N ALA A 37 -12.72 6.53 26.58
CA ALA A 37 -12.34 5.80 27.78
C ALA A 37 -11.16 6.43 28.55
N GLY A 38 -10.51 7.46 28.00
CA GLY A 38 -9.33 8.13 28.60
C GLY A 38 -8.01 7.38 28.45
N GLU A 39 -7.96 6.40 27.54
CA GLU A 39 -6.79 5.54 27.33
C GLU A 39 -5.76 6.16 26.38
N LEU A 40 -6.18 7.09 25.49
CA LEU A 40 -5.35 7.74 24.47
C LEU A 40 -5.36 9.28 24.65
N PRO A 41 -4.62 9.82 25.61
CA PRO A 41 -4.68 11.25 25.98
C PRO A 41 -4.20 12.20 24.88
N HIS A 42 -3.25 11.80 24.03
CA HIS A 42 -2.73 12.69 22.96
C HIS A 42 -3.68 12.72 21.76
N PHE A 43 -4.33 11.61 21.41
CA PHE A 43 -5.42 11.62 20.43
C PHE A 43 -6.63 12.43 20.97
N ALA A 44 -6.99 12.29 22.26
CA ALA A 44 -8.01 13.11 22.88
C ALA A 44 -7.70 14.61 22.77
N ARG A 45 -6.44 14.99 22.96
CA ARG A 45 -5.98 16.37 22.76
C ARG A 45 -6.19 16.85 21.32
N LEU A 46 -5.92 16.02 20.30
CA LEU A 46 -6.18 16.38 18.90
C LEU A 46 -7.67 16.58 18.62
N ILE A 47 -8.56 15.79 19.26
CA ILE A 47 -10.01 15.95 19.14
C ILE A 47 -10.47 17.28 19.77
N ASP A 48 -9.91 17.63 20.94
CA ASP A 48 -10.34 18.80 21.71
C ASP A 48 -9.73 20.11 21.19
N GLU A 49 -8.46 20.10 20.80
CA GLU A 49 -7.66 21.30 20.46
C GLU A 49 -7.35 21.44 18.96
N GLY A 50 -7.70 20.43 18.15
CA GLY A 50 -7.42 20.40 16.71
C GLY A 50 -8.64 20.03 15.89
N VAL A 51 -8.40 19.45 14.74
CA VAL A 51 -9.40 18.88 13.83
C VAL A 51 -9.34 17.37 13.93
N ALA A 52 -10.49 16.71 13.94
CA ALA A 52 -10.57 15.26 13.99
C ALA A 52 -11.78 14.75 13.20
N GLY A 53 -11.61 13.64 12.48
CA GLY A 53 -12.68 13.00 11.73
C GLY A 53 -12.24 11.74 11.03
N THR A 54 -13.17 11.16 10.28
CA THR A 54 -12.90 10.02 9.40
C THR A 54 -12.19 10.46 8.13
N LEU A 55 -11.42 9.55 7.53
CA LEU A 55 -10.79 9.70 6.24
C LEU A 55 -11.15 8.50 5.37
N GLU A 56 -11.90 8.73 4.30
CA GLU A 56 -12.30 7.66 3.37
C GLU A 56 -11.09 7.21 2.53
N SER A 57 -10.88 5.91 2.49
CA SER A 57 -9.80 5.28 1.75
C SER A 57 -10.07 5.22 0.24
N THR A 58 -9.13 4.63 -0.49
CA THR A 58 -9.34 4.19 -1.89
C THR A 58 -10.37 3.07 -1.97
N ARG A 59 -10.82 2.78 -3.18
CA ARG A 59 -11.66 1.61 -3.49
C ARG A 59 -10.90 0.69 -4.45
N PRO A 60 -10.59 -0.53 -4.02
CA PRO A 60 -10.74 -1.08 -2.67
C PRO A 60 -9.82 -0.38 -1.65
N ALA A 61 -10.17 -0.48 -0.35
CA ALA A 61 -9.32 0.01 0.72
C ALA A 61 -8.04 -0.85 0.81
N ASN A 62 -6.90 -0.27 0.46
CA ASN A 62 -5.64 -1.01 0.38
C ASN A 62 -4.42 -0.09 0.47
N THR A 63 -3.45 -0.49 1.28
CA THR A 63 -2.18 0.22 1.50
C THR A 63 -1.47 0.63 0.20
N ALA A 64 -1.47 -0.26 -0.82
CA ALA A 64 -0.78 -0.01 -2.09
C ALA A 64 -1.42 1.12 -2.93
N LEU A 65 -2.73 1.32 -2.80
CA LEU A 65 -3.46 2.38 -3.50
C LEU A 65 -3.45 3.66 -2.68
N ALA A 66 -3.72 3.54 -1.37
CA ALA A 66 -4.03 4.68 -0.52
C ALA A 66 -2.79 5.52 -0.17
N TRP A 67 -1.61 4.94 0.13
CA TRP A 67 -0.42 5.75 0.39
C TRP A 67 0.05 6.58 -0.81
N PRO A 68 0.09 6.05 -2.05
CA PRO A 68 0.30 6.91 -3.21
C PRO A 68 -0.76 8.00 -3.36
N SER A 69 -2.05 7.70 -3.13
CA SER A 69 -3.13 8.69 -3.20
C SER A 69 -2.97 9.79 -2.14
N ILE A 70 -2.61 9.43 -0.89
CA ILE A 70 -2.28 10.40 0.18
C ILE A 70 -1.11 11.30 -0.22
N ALA A 71 -0.06 10.70 -0.80
CA ALA A 71 1.16 11.43 -1.11
C ALA A 71 1.05 12.35 -2.34
N THR A 72 0.19 12.00 -3.30
CA THR A 72 0.08 12.70 -4.59
C THR A 72 -1.17 13.57 -4.71
N GLY A 73 -2.24 13.24 -3.97
CA GLY A 73 -3.53 13.93 -4.07
C GLY A 73 -4.38 13.49 -5.27
N VAL A 74 -4.06 12.35 -5.90
CA VAL A 74 -4.82 11.83 -7.04
C VAL A 74 -5.22 10.38 -6.83
N TRP A 75 -6.27 9.94 -7.54
CA TRP A 75 -6.75 8.56 -7.52
C TRP A 75 -5.83 7.61 -8.32
N PRO A 76 -6.01 6.28 -8.17
CA PRO A 76 -5.19 5.26 -8.83
C PRO A 76 -5.07 5.38 -10.34
N ASP A 77 -6.07 5.87 -11.04
CA ASP A 77 -6.06 6.05 -12.50
C ASP A 77 -5.05 7.11 -12.98
N LYS A 78 -4.67 8.06 -12.10
CA LYS A 78 -3.64 9.04 -12.40
C LYS A 78 -2.26 8.63 -11.91
N HIS A 79 -2.15 8.05 -10.69
CA HIS A 79 -0.85 7.61 -10.21
C HIS A 79 -0.44 6.22 -10.70
N GLY A 80 -1.36 5.42 -11.28
CA GLY A 80 -1.06 4.17 -12.00
C GLY A 80 -0.90 2.91 -11.14
N VAL A 81 -1.17 2.94 -9.85
CA VAL A 81 -0.98 1.81 -8.93
C VAL A 81 -2.33 1.29 -8.42
N TYR A 82 -2.67 0.04 -8.77
CA TYR A 82 -3.92 -0.61 -8.39
C TYR A 82 -3.75 -1.79 -7.41
N SER A 83 -2.51 -2.16 -7.10
CA SER A 83 -2.16 -3.24 -6.17
C SER A 83 -0.66 -3.19 -5.86
N PHE A 84 -0.20 -3.97 -4.89
CA PHE A 84 1.23 -4.21 -4.70
C PHE A 84 1.91 -4.85 -5.91
N ARG A 85 1.15 -5.63 -6.69
CA ARG A 85 1.64 -6.25 -7.93
C ARG A 85 0.93 -5.66 -9.14
N GLY A 86 1.72 -5.19 -10.11
CA GLY A 86 1.23 -4.91 -11.45
C GLY A 86 1.01 -6.19 -12.23
N LEU A 87 -0.04 -6.19 -13.07
CA LEU A 87 -0.37 -7.28 -13.99
C LEU A 87 0.02 -6.88 -15.42
N THR A 88 0.77 -7.75 -16.10
CA THR A 88 1.12 -7.53 -17.50
C THR A 88 0.09 -8.17 -18.45
N SER A 89 0.09 -7.76 -19.72
CA SER A 89 -0.74 -8.38 -20.76
C SER A 89 -0.48 -9.89 -20.94
N ALA A 90 0.67 -10.38 -20.53
CA ALA A 90 1.03 -11.80 -20.55
C ALA A 90 0.73 -12.53 -19.22
N TYR A 91 -0.10 -11.96 -18.36
CA TYR A 91 -0.51 -12.49 -17.04
C TYR A 91 0.67 -12.72 -16.08
N ARG A 92 1.75 -11.96 -16.25
CA ARG A 92 2.88 -11.97 -15.32
C ARG A 92 2.69 -10.90 -14.27
N HIS A 93 3.12 -11.21 -13.06
CA HIS A 93 3.10 -10.30 -11.93
C HIS A 93 4.49 -9.71 -11.71
N ARG A 94 4.57 -8.44 -11.37
CA ARG A 94 5.76 -7.81 -10.81
C ARG A 94 5.36 -6.88 -9.66
N LEU A 95 6.21 -6.77 -8.65
CA LEU A 95 6.00 -5.80 -7.60
C LEU A 95 6.08 -4.36 -8.16
N ASN A 96 5.14 -3.54 -7.75
CA ASN A 96 5.20 -2.11 -8.02
C ASN A 96 6.28 -1.46 -7.16
N THR A 97 6.89 -0.42 -7.70
CA THR A 97 7.99 0.33 -7.11
C THR A 97 7.67 1.83 -7.11
N SER A 98 8.53 2.66 -6.55
CA SER A 98 8.39 4.13 -6.64
C SER A 98 8.33 4.64 -8.09
N ALA A 99 8.96 3.94 -9.04
CA ALA A 99 8.94 4.30 -10.46
C ALA A 99 7.58 4.07 -11.15
N ASP A 100 6.69 3.31 -10.52
CA ASP A 100 5.34 3.04 -11.03
C ASP A 100 4.32 4.11 -10.61
N VAL A 101 4.67 4.95 -9.63
CA VAL A 101 3.86 6.10 -9.22
C VAL A 101 4.09 7.23 -10.22
N SER A 102 3.09 7.52 -11.04
CA SER A 102 3.22 8.43 -12.19
C SER A 102 2.98 9.91 -11.87
N HIS A 103 2.62 10.25 -10.62
CA HIS A 103 2.32 11.62 -10.20
C HIS A 103 3.31 12.08 -9.12
N PRO A 104 3.70 13.38 -9.06
CA PRO A 104 4.63 13.88 -8.06
C PRO A 104 4.05 13.78 -6.64
N SER A 105 4.87 13.30 -5.71
CA SER A 105 4.53 13.18 -4.29
C SER A 105 4.81 14.49 -3.53
N LEU A 106 4.22 14.67 -2.37
CA LEU A 106 4.42 15.83 -1.49
C LEU A 106 5.89 16.18 -1.27
N TRP A 107 6.76 15.20 -1.07
CA TRP A 107 8.20 15.39 -0.85
C TRP A 107 9.00 15.73 -2.11
N GLU A 108 8.39 15.66 -3.28
CA GLU A 108 8.96 16.19 -4.54
C GLU A 108 8.49 17.61 -4.81
N MET A 109 7.39 18.04 -4.16
CA MET A 109 6.79 19.36 -4.29
C MET A 109 7.23 20.34 -3.20
N VAL A 110 7.60 19.83 -2.01
CA VAL A 110 8.00 20.60 -0.83
C VAL A 110 9.45 20.32 -0.47
N SER A 111 10.23 21.37 -0.24
CA SER A 111 11.68 21.32 0.02
C SER A 111 12.04 22.25 1.19
N PRO A 112 12.98 21.83 2.07
CA PRO A 112 13.54 20.48 2.19
C PRO A 112 12.57 19.48 2.84
N ALA A 113 12.67 18.19 2.48
CA ALA A 113 11.80 17.17 3.01
C ALA A 113 12.56 16.02 3.71
N VAL A 114 11.96 15.46 4.76
CA VAL A 114 12.40 14.19 5.36
C VAL A 114 11.27 13.17 5.26
N VAL A 115 11.60 11.98 4.71
CA VAL A 115 10.63 10.93 4.42
C VAL A 115 11.09 9.62 5.03
N GLY A 116 10.20 8.96 5.78
CA GLY A 116 10.56 7.72 6.45
C GLY A 116 9.47 6.65 6.39
N ASN A 117 9.87 5.45 6.01
CA ASN A 117 9.06 4.23 6.09
C ASN A 117 7.72 4.26 5.32
N VAL A 118 7.58 5.13 4.31
CA VAL A 118 6.38 5.20 3.47
C VAL A 118 6.35 3.98 2.53
N PRO A 119 5.23 3.25 2.41
CA PRO A 119 5.08 2.18 1.43
C PRO A 119 5.28 2.66 -0.01
N LEU A 120 5.75 1.75 -0.89
CA LEU A 120 5.96 2.03 -2.32
C LEU A 120 6.99 3.15 -2.63
N THR A 121 7.91 3.45 -1.72
CA THR A 121 8.96 4.45 -1.94
C THR A 121 10.30 3.86 -2.38
N TYR A 122 10.41 2.53 -2.52
CA TYR A 122 11.63 1.89 -3.02
C TYR A 122 11.59 1.73 -4.55
N PRO A 123 12.72 1.99 -5.26
CA PRO A 123 13.94 2.63 -4.77
C PRO A 123 13.72 4.10 -4.37
N ALA A 124 14.56 4.59 -3.43
CA ALA A 124 14.46 5.96 -2.97
C ALA A 124 14.62 6.96 -4.11
N THR A 125 13.67 7.88 -4.26
CA THR A 125 13.75 8.96 -5.24
C THR A 125 14.68 10.07 -4.77
N ALA A 126 15.32 10.76 -5.71
CA ALA A 126 16.14 11.92 -5.40
C ALA A 126 15.23 13.11 -5.01
N ILE A 127 15.38 13.59 -3.78
CA ILE A 127 14.65 14.74 -3.24
C ILE A 127 15.63 15.75 -2.67
N ASP A 128 15.22 17.01 -2.53
CA ASP A 128 15.95 17.95 -1.69
C ASP A 128 15.62 17.65 -0.22
N GLY A 129 16.46 16.79 0.39
CA GLY A 129 16.22 16.30 1.74
C GLY A 129 16.77 14.91 1.99
N THR A 130 16.08 14.13 2.84
CA THR A 130 16.52 12.79 3.23
C THR A 130 15.35 11.80 3.24
N MET A 131 15.54 10.65 2.61
CA MET A 131 14.54 9.58 2.55
C MET A 131 15.12 8.25 3.05
N ALA A 132 14.32 7.51 3.82
CA ALA A 132 14.50 6.07 4.06
C ALA A 132 13.23 5.36 3.63
N THR A 133 13.33 4.48 2.66
CA THR A 133 12.19 3.77 2.06
C THR A 133 11.50 2.81 3.04
N GLY A 134 10.24 2.54 2.79
CA GLY A 134 9.39 1.70 3.64
C GLY A 134 9.16 0.31 3.08
N MET A 135 7.94 -0.16 3.29
CA MET A 135 7.45 -1.46 2.80
C MET A 135 7.70 -1.61 1.30
N LEU A 136 8.00 -2.81 0.85
CA LEU A 136 8.51 -3.24 -0.45
C LEU A 136 10.00 -3.02 -0.69
N THR A 137 10.73 -2.43 0.25
CA THR A 137 12.19 -2.42 0.18
C THR A 137 12.73 -3.85 0.33
N PRO A 138 13.48 -4.39 -0.65
CA PRO A 138 13.92 -5.79 -0.60
C PRO A 138 14.98 -6.01 0.48
N ASP A 139 15.98 -5.16 0.55
CA ASP A 139 17.06 -5.20 1.54
C ASP A 139 17.67 -3.81 1.78
N LEU A 140 18.66 -3.72 2.67
CA LEU A 140 19.37 -2.50 3.01
C LEU A 140 20.55 -2.24 2.05
N ASN A 141 20.26 -2.16 0.75
CA ASN A 141 21.22 -1.83 -0.29
C ASN A 141 21.43 -0.29 -0.43
N ASP A 142 22.18 0.15 -1.43
CA ASP A 142 22.48 1.57 -1.68
C ASP A 142 21.29 2.38 -2.26
N ARG A 143 20.17 1.71 -2.57
CA ARG A 143 18.95 2.33 -3.11
C ARG A 143 17.82 2.51 -2.09
N PHE A 144 18.02 2.06 -0.83
CA PHE A 144 16.95 2.17 0.18
C PHE A 144 16.91 3.53 0.89
N THR A 145 17.90 4.40 0.62
CA THR A 145 17.93 5.78 1.15
C THR A 145 18.31 6.79 0.10
N HIS A 146 17.85 8.02 0.30
CA HIS A 146 18.37 9.19 -0.36
C HIS A 146 18.78 10.26 0.70
N PRO A 147 20.01 10.82 0.63
CA PRO A 147 21.10 10.37 -0.24
C PRO A 147 21.59 8.95 0.15
N PRO A 148 22.27 8.21 -0.72
CA PRO A 148 22.71 6.84 -0.43
C PRO A 148 23.59 6.71 0.82
N GLU A 149 24.38 7.74 1.15
CA GLU A 149 25.25 7.78 2.32
C GLU A 149 24.48 7.73 3.64
N PHE A 150 23.21 8.17 3.64
CA PHE A 150 22.35 8.09 4.80
C PHE A 150 22.13 6.65 5.27
N GLY A 151 22.14 5.67 4.37
CA GLY A 151 22.04 4.25 4.72
C GLY A 151 23.12 3.77 5.68
N ALA A 152 24.36 4.22 5.49
CA ALA A 152 25.49 3.90 6.38
C ALA A 152 25.35 4.59 7.73
N GLU A 153 24.92 5.85 7.79
CA GLU A 153 24.64 6.57 9.02
C GLU A 153 23.51 5.88 9.81
N LEU A 154 22.40 5.58 9.14
CA LEU A 154 21.22 4.94 9.71
C LEU A 154 21.58 3.59 10.37
N THR A 155 22.24 2.71 9.63
CA THR A 155 22.63 1.39 10.15
C THR A 155 23.69 1.48 11.24
N GLY A 156 24.54 2.50 11.21
CA GLY A 156 25.50 2.81 12.27
C GLY A 156 24.84 3.31 13.56
N ARG A 157 23.82 4.18 13.45
CA ARG A 157 23.09 4.75 14.60
C ARG A 157 21.98 3.84 15.12
N ILE A 158 21.43 2.97 14.27
CA ILE A 158 20.40 1.99 14.64
C ILE A 158 20.91 0.57 14.32
N PRO A 159 21.74 -0.01 15.19
CA PRO A 159 22.19 -1.38 15.00
C PRO A 159 21.01 -2.35 14.89
N ASN A 160 21.07 -3.28 13.95
CA ASN A 160 19.99 -4.21 13.61
C ASN A 160 18.73 -3.54 13.03
N TYR A 161 18.87 -2.37 12.38
CA TYR A 161 17.79 -1.80 11.60
C TYR A 161 17.31 -2.81 10.54
N ARG A 162 16.00 -2.88 10.34
CA ARG A 162 15.37 -3.76 9.34
C ARG A 162 14.09 -3.12 8.83
N ILE A 163 13.76 -3.41 7.58
CA ILE A 163 12.57 -2.86 6.90
C ILE A 163 11.27 -3.45 7.47
N GLY A 164 11.28 -4.70 7.92
CA GLY A 164 10.09 -5.35 8.45
C GLY A 164 10.44 -6.64 9.17
N LEU A 165 9.41 -7.39 9.55
CA LEU A 165 9.50 -8.71 10.16
C LEU A 165 9.13 -9.77 9.11
N ASP A 166 9.59 -10.99 9.33
CA ASP A 166 9.11 -12.16 8.61
C ASP A 166 7.84 -12.68 9.34
N TRP A 167 6.69 -12.24 8.85
CA TRP A 167 5.36 -12.48 9.41
C TRP A 167 4.98 -13.95 9.41
N ASN A 168 5.46 -14.72 8.43
CA ASN A 168 5.22 -16.15 8.33
C ASN A 168 5.65 -16.93 9.58
N LYS A 169 6.63 -16.40 10.33
CA LYS A 169 7.07 -17.00 11.60
C LYS A 169 6.03 -16.94 12.70
N TYR A 170 5.08 -16.00 12.61
CA TYR A 170 4.10 -15.72 13.67
C TYR A 170 2.70 -16.25 13.33
N ARG A 171 2.44 -16.64 12.07
CA ARG A 171 1.14 -17.12 11.59
C ARG A 171 0.53 -18.22 12.47
N ASP A 172 1.35 -19.22 12.84
CA ASP A 172 0.92 -20.31 13.73
C ASP A 172 1.06 -19.96 15.24
N ARG A 173 1.63 -18.81 15.57
CA ARG A 173 1.96 -18.37 16.93
C ARG A 173 1.77 -16.85 17.09
N PRO A 174 0.57 -16.30 16.82
CA PRO A 174 0.34 -14.86 16.77
C PRO A 174 0.67 -14.15 18.10
N ARG A 175 0.56 -14.84 19.24
CA ARG A 175 0.90 -14.28 20.55
C ARG A 175 2.40 -14.06 20.80
N GLU A 176 3.27 -14.60 19.95
CA GLU A 176 4.71 -14.31 19.98
C GLU A 176 5.06 -13.06 19.14
N PHE A 177 4.12 -12.51 18.40
CA PHE A 177 4.31 -11.38 17.51
C PHE A 177 4.48 -10.04 18.24
N PRO A 178 3.66 -9.64 19.24
CA PRO A 178 3.74 -8.32 19.86
C PRO A 178 5.14 -7.94 20.35
N PRO A 179 5.92 -8.77 21.09
CA PRO A 179 7.28 -8.40 21.51
C PRO A 179 8.26 -8.16 20.34
N ALA A 180 8.08 -8.84 19.21
CA ALA A 180 8.90 -8.60 18.02
C ALA A 180 8.50 -7.28 17.33
N LEU A 181 7.21 -6.96 17.34
CA LEU A 181 6.65 -5.72 16.83
C LEU A 181 7.14 -4.52 17.65
N ASP A 182 7.16 -4.60 19.00
CA ASP A 182 7.68 -3.56 19.88
C ASP A 182 9.15 -3.24 19.58
N SER A 183 9.95 -4.28 19.30
CA SER A 183 11.33 -4.10 18.87
C SER A 183 11.45 -3.36 17.53
N LEU A 184 10.57 -3.66 16.58
CA LEU A 184 10.51 -2.97 15.29
C LEU A 184 10.05 -1.52 15.48
N LEU A 185 8.98 -1.29 16.22
CA LEU A 185 8.45 0.03 16.57
C LEU A 185 9.51 0.92 17.22
N SER A 186 10.29 0.36 18.17
CA SER A 186 11.42 1.06 18.79
C SER A 186 12.49 1.47 17.78
N SER A 187 12.75 0.65 16.75
CA SER A 187 13.65 0.98 15.65
C SER A 187 13.07 2.10 14.78
N ARG A 188 11.77 2.09 14.50
CA ARG A 188 11.07 3.15 13.74
C ARG A 188 11.09 4.49 14.50
N LYS A 189 10.80 4.50 15.80
CA LYS A 189 10.94 5.70 16.65
C LYS A 189 12.32 6.34 16.52
N ARG A 190 13.37 5.53 16.49
CA ARG A 190 14.75 6.02 16.33
C ARG A 190 15.01 6.55 14.93
N LEU A 191 14.46 5.92 13.88
CA LEU A 191 14.55 6.43 12.52
C LEU A 191 13.83 7.78 12.38
N MET A 192 12.60 7.91 12.89
CA MET A 192 11.85 9.17 12.89
C MET A 192 12.67 10.30 13.52
N ARG A 193 13.22 10.07 14.74
CA ARG A 193 14.09 11.06 15.41
C ARG A 193 15.33 11.41 14.59
N LEU A 194 15.98 10.42 13.97
CA LEU A 194 17.15 10.62 13.16
C LEU A 194 16.85 11.49 11.90
N LEU A 195 15.69 11.29 11.30
CA LEU A 195 15.23 12.09 10.17
C LEU A 195 14.87 13.52 10.60
N THR A 196 14.17 13.68 11.71
CA THR A 196 13.72 15.00 12.22
C THR A 196 14.83 15.82 12.89
N GLU A 197 16.01 15.23 13.16
CA GLU A 197 17.24 15.98 13.51
C GLU A 197 17.77 16.83 12.35
N ARG A 198 17.33 16.59 11.13
CA ARG A 198 17.74 17.30 9.92
C ARG A 198 16.90 18.54 9.69
N ASP A 199 17.32 19.40 8.77
CA ASP A 199 16.47 20.48 8.31
C ASP A 199 15.35 19.96 7.43
N TRP A 200 14.11 20.40 7.68
CA TRP A 200 12.93 20.01 6.92
C TRP A 200 11.84 21.06 7.02
N ARG A 201 11.09 21.20 5.95
CA ARG A 201 9.83 21.93 5.87
C ARG A 201 8.64 20.97 5.82
N LEU A 202 8.85 19.79 5.23
CA LEU A 202 7.95 18.66 5.27
C LEU A 202 8.62 17.46 5.96
N ALA A 203 8.02 16.93 7.01
CA ALA A 203 8.33 15.60 7.55
C ALA A 203 7.18 14.65 7.26
N PHE A 204 7.44 13.52 6.59
CA PHE A 204 6.44 12.50 6.29
C PHE A 204 6.93 11.15 6.79
N PHE A 205 6.26 10.58 7.78
CA PHE A 205 6.67 9.32 8.40
C PHE A 205 5.49 8.38 8.60
N VAL A 206 5.62 7.11 8.20
CA VAL A 206 4.56 6.11 8.33
C VAL A 206 4.96 5.00 9.30
N TYR A 207 4.06 4.65 10.20
CA TYR A 207 4.11 3.45 11.02
C TYR A 207 3.15 2.41 10.44
N THR A 208 3.70 1.31 9.90
CA THR A 208 2.92 0.21 9.31
C THR A 208 2.65 -0.91 10.32
N GLU A 209 3.10 -0.74 11.55
CA GLU A 209 2.99 -1.73 12.61
C GLU A 209 1.56 -2.00 13.06
N PRO A 210 0.64 -0.99 13.14
CA PRO A 210 -0.75 -1.24 13.56
C PRO A 210 -1.49 -2.18 12.62
N ASP A 211 -1.39 -1.95 11.30
CA ASP A 211 -1.98 -2.80 10.27
C ASP A 211 -1.48 -4.26 10.43
N ARG A 212 -0.16 -4.46 10.59
CA ARG A 212 0.46 -5.78 10.77
C ARG A 212 -0.08 -6.52 11.98
N LEU A 213 -0.26 -5.79 13.08
CA LEU A 213 -0.80 -6.37 14.32
C LEU A 213 -2.24 -6.80 14.11
N GLN A 214 -3.07 -5.95 13.51
CA GLN A 214 -4.49 -6.18 13.29
C GLN A 214 -4.75 -7.37 12.37
N HIS A 215 -3.92 -7.56 11.34
CA HIS A 215 -3.99 -8.74 10.49
C HIS A 215 -3.67 -10.05 11.21
N LEU A 216 -2.72 -10.04 12.15
CA LEU A 216 -2.24 -11.27 12.81
C LEU A 216 -2.95 -11.58 14.12
N LEU A 217 -3.44 -10.57 14.82
CA LEU A 217 -4.01 -10.74 16.14
C LEU A 217 -5.03 -9.64 16.46
N TRP A 218 -6.30 -9.94 16.29
CA TRP A 218 -7.39 -9.05 16.67
C TRP A 218 -7.81 -9.34 18.11
N ASP A 219 -6.98 -8.91 19.07
CA ASP A 219 -7.21 -9.03 20.51
C ASP A 219 -7.27 -7.64 21.13
N GLU A 220 -8.39 -7.30 21.77
CA GLU A 220 -8.68 -5.93 22.24
C GLU A 220 -7.59 -5.38 23.18
N GLN A 221 -7.08 -6.20 24.11
CA GLN A 221 -6.06 -5.73 25.04
C GLN A 221 -4.70 -5.50 24.36
N VAL A 222 -4.33 -6.41 23.44
CA VAL A 222 -3.07 -6.29 22.69
C VAL A 222 -3.11 -5.08 21.76
N LEU A 223 -4.25 -4.85 21.11
CA LEU A 223 -4.45 -3.67 20.27
C LEU A 223 -4.38 -2.39 21.11
N LEU A 224 -5.09 -2.33 22.24
CA LEU A 224 -5.06 -1.15 23.12
C LEU A 224 -3.65 -0.83 23.60
N ASP A 225 -2.86 -1.84 23.99
CA ASP A 225 -1.49 -1.62 24.45
C ASP A 225 -0.63 -1.04 23.31
N HIS A 226 -0.79 -1.54 22.08
CA HIS A 226 -0.10 -1.00 20.91
C HIS A 226 -0.53 0.44 20.57
N TYR A 227 -1.85 0.74 20.65
CA TYR A 227 -2.36 2.10 20.42
C TYR A 227 -1.87 3.11 21.47
N LYS A 228 -1.65 2.68 22.70
CA LYS A 228 -0.96 3.51 23.73
C LYS A 228 0.47 3.85 23.33
N ASP A 229 1.18 2.92 22.69
CA ASP A 229 2.50 3.20 22.14
C ASP A 229 2.46 4.21 20.99
N LEU A 230 1.43 4.14 20.12
CA LEU A 230 1.21 5.12 19.06
C LEU A 230 0.81 6.49 19.63
N ASP A 231 -0.04 6.53 20.65
CA ASP A 231 -0.41 7.75 21.38
C ASP A 231 0.82 8.41 22.02
N ALA A 232 1.72 7.62 22.58
CA ALA A 232 2.99 8.13 23.12
C ALA A 232 3.93 8.66 22.01
N ILE A 233 3.95 8.07 20.83
CA ILE A 233 4.67 8.60 19.66
C ILE A 233 4.08 9.94 19.24
N LEU A 234 2.76 10.03 19.14
CA LEU A 234 2.06 11.28 18.84
C LEU A 234 2.41 12.37 19.85
N GLY A 235 2.40 12.02 21.15
CA GLY A 235 2.81 12.93 22.22
C GLY A 235 4.25 13.43 22.09
N GLU A 236 5.17 12.57 21.65
CA GLU A 236 6.55 12.95 21.35
C GLU A 236 6.62 13.93 20.17
N VAL A 237 5.91 13.65 19.07
CA VAL A 237 5.86 14.54 17.90
C VAL A 237 5.33 15.92 18.31
N LEU A 238 4.16 15.97 18.96
CA LEU A 238 3.55 17.22 19.43
C LEU A 238 4.42 18.02 20.42
N GLY A 239 5.29 17.34 21.16
CA GLY A 239 6.20 17.96 22.12
C GLY A 239 7.54 18.42 21.54
N THR A 240 7.87 18.02 20.31
CA THR A 240 9.20 18.28 19.71
C THR A 240 9.16 19.19 18.48
N VAL A 241 8.04 19.28 17.78
CA VAL A 241 7.88 20.16 16.61
C VAL A 241 7.85 21.63 17.02
N SER A 242 8.29 22.51 16.13
CA SER A 242 8.26 23.96 16.34
C SER A 242 6.83 24.53 16.31
N GLU A 243 6.62 25.71 16.89
CA GLU A 243 5.30 26.35 17.00
C GLU A 243 4.66 26.67 15.64
N ASN A 244 5.46 26.80 14.56
CA ASN A 244 5.00 27.03 13.19
C ASN A 244 4.72 25.74 12.41
N THR A 245 4.67 24.59 13.09
CA THR A 245 4.42 23.29 12.48
C THR A 245 2.96 22.87 12.64
N THR A 246 2.31 22.50 11.53
CA THR A 246 1.04 21.79 11.57
C THR A 246 1.33 20.28 11.53
N VAL A 247 0.80 19.54 12.50
CA VAL A 247 0.88 18.09 12.57
C VAL A 247 -0.42 17.52 11.99
N TYR A 248 -0.30 16.71 10.96
CA TYR A 248 -1.38 15.91 10.38
C TYR A 248 -1.18 14.46 10.80
N VAL A 249 -2.23 13.81 11.32
CA VAL A 249 -2.22 12.36 11.57
C VAL A 249 -3.25 11.73 10.65
N VAL A 250 -2.80 10.79 9.81
CA VAL A 250 -3.65 10.18 8.78
C VAL A 250 -3.49 8.67 8.77
N SER A 251 -4.57 7.96 8.46
CA SER A 251 -4.53 6.55 8.13
C SER A 251 -4.97 6.36 6.69
N ASP A 252 -4.33 5.45 6.01
CA ASP A 252 -4.64 5.07 4.63
C ASP A 252 -5.96 4.30 4.51
N HIS A 253 -6.33 3.56 5.54
CA HIS A 253 -7.61 2.87 5.72
C HIS A 253 -7.85 2.57 7.20
N GLY A 254 -9.02 2.06 7.51
CA GLY A 254 -9.36 1.50 8.81
C GLY A 254 -9.22 -0.03 8.84
N PHE A 255 -9.82 -0.64 9.87
CA PHE A 255 -9.83 -2.08 10.10
C PHE A 255 -11.15 -2.51 10.74
N ALA A 256 -11.67 -3.68 10.37
CA ALA A 256 -12.86 -4.26 10.98
C ALA A 256 -12.74 -5.79 11.10
N PRO A 257 -13.42 -6.41 12.08
CA PRO A 257 -13.51 -7.87 12.17
C PRO A 257 -14.17 -8.46 10.93
N ILE A 258 -13.72 -9.67 10.55
CA ILE A 258 -14.33 -10.47 9.50
C ILE A 258 -14.92 -11.75 10.08
N GLU A 259 -16.01 -12.22 9.49
CA GLU A 259 -16.71 -13.43 9.87
C GLU A 259 -16.50 -14.54 8.84
N LYS A 260 -16.45 -14.16 7.55
CA LYS A 260 -16.34 -15.11 6.44
C LYS A 260 -15.48 -14.59 5.29
N TYR A 261 -14.74 -15.51 4.67
CA TYR A 261 -14.07 -15.31 3.40
C TYR A 261 -14.99 -15.63 2.25
N VAL A 262 -14.95 -14.82 1.18
CA VAL A 262 -15.72 -15.02 -0.06
C VAL A 262 -14.73 -15.19 -1.22
N TYR A 263 -14.63 -16.40 -1.76
CA TYR A 263 -13.71 -16.73 -2.84
C TYR A 263 -14.29 -16.32 -4.20
N VAL A 264 -13.97 -15.14 -4.66
CA VAL A 264 -14.58 -14.54 -5.85
C VAL A 264 -14.22 -15.32 -7.12
N ASN A 265 -12.96 -15.76 -7.29
CA ASN A 265 -12.58 -16.58 -8.44
C ASN A 265 -13.28 -17.95 -8.44
N ALA A 266 -13.69 -18.48 -7.27
CA ALA A 266 -14.53 -19.67 -7.20
C ALA A 266 -15.96 -19.39 -7.69
N ILE A 267 -16.52 -18.20 -7.40
CA ILE A 267 -17.81 -17.77 -7.95
C ILE A 267 -17.73 -17.69 -9.48
N LEU A 268 -16.71 -16.98 -10.00
CA LEU A 268 -16.52 -16.87 -11.46
C LEU A 268 -16.36 -18.25 -12.13
N ARG A 269 -15.73 -19.21 -11.47
CA ARG A 269 -15.61 -20.58 -11.97
C ARG A 269 -16.96 -21.31 -11.97
N GLU A 270 -17.74 -21.23 -10.91
CA GLU A 270 -19.06 -21.88 -10.82
C GLU A 270 -20.05 -21.32 -11.85
N GLU A 271 -19.97 -20.01 -12.11
CA GLU A 271 -20.81 -19.32 -13.10
C GLU A 271 -20.27 -19.46 -14.54
N GLY A 272 -19.10 -20.10 -14.73
CA GLY A 272 -18.56 -20.41 -16.06
C GLY A 272 -17.78 -19.27 -16.72
N PHE A 273 -17.39 -18.23 -15.98
CA PHE A 273 -16.53 -17.14 -16.46
C PHE A 273 -15.04 -17.42 -16.30
N LEU A 274 -14.66 -18.34 -15.39
CA LEU A 274 -13.28 -18.74 -15.13
C LEU A 274 -13.10 -20.24 -15.32
N PHE A 275 -12.01 -20.64 -15.96
CA PHE A 275 -11.66 -22.04 -16.22
C PHE A 275 -10.27 -22.37 -15.69
N GLU A 276 -10.13 -23.53 -15.06
CA GLU A 276 -8.86 -24.07 -14.61
C GLU A 276 -8.19 -24.90 -15.72
N LYS A 277 -6.85 -24.92 -15.71
CA LYS A 277 -6.06 -25.80 -16.58
C LYS A 277 -6.34 -27.25 -16.24
N GLU A 278 -6.55 -28.07 -17.27
CA GLU A 278 -6.66 -29.51 -17.09
C GLU A 278 -5.34 -30.08 -16.49
N ALA A 279 -5.46 -30.83 -15.42
CA ALA A 279 -4.29 -31.44 -14.77
C ALA A 279 -3.74 -32.56 -15.67
N GLU A 280 -2.56 -32.32 -16.29
CA GLU A 280 -1.87 -33.32 -17.12
C GLU A 280 -0.79 -34.08 -16.32
N GLY A 281 -0.84 -35.43 -16.37
CA GLY A 281 0.26 -36.33 -15.95
C GLY A 281 0.64 -36.26 -14.47
N THR A 282 1.91 -36.02 -14.15
CA THR A 282 2.49 -36.00 -12.80
C THR A 282 1.84 -34.94 -11.88
N ARG A 283 1.23 -33.92 -12.47
CA ARG A 283 0.58 -32.79 -11.79
C ARG A 283 -0.72 -33.25 -11.12
N SER A 284 -1.50 -34.13 -11.78
CA SER A 284 -2.74 -34.66 -11.21
C SER A 284 -2.48 -35.50 -9.95
N THR A 285 -1.38 -36.27 -9.94
CA THR A 285 -1.00 -37.09 -8.78
C THR A 285 -0.45 -36.31 -7.60
N LEU A 286 0.23 -35.16 -7.84
CA LEU A 286 0.76 -34.30 -6.77
C LEU A 286 -0.34 -33.41 -6.16
N SER A 287 -1.27 -32.92 -6.97
CA SER A 287 -2.43 -32.15 -6.47
C SER A 287 -3.42 -33.04 -5.69
N GLU A 288 -3.67 -34.26 -6.15
CA GLU A 288 -4.49 -35.25 -5.43
C GLU A 288 -3.91 -35.66 -4.05
N ILE A 289 -2.58 -35.54 -3.88
CA ILE A 289 -1.88 -35.79 -2.61
C ILE A 289 -1.75 -34.50 -1.77
N GLY A 290 -2.16 -33.33 -2.30
CA GLY A 290 -2.10 -32.04 -1.61
C GLY A 290 -0.67 -31.52 -1.39
N ILE A 291 0.29 -31.92 -2.24
CA ILE A 291 1.69 -31.47 -2.11
C ILE A 291 1.91 -30.20 -2.92
N THR A 292 2.17 -29.08 -2.22
CA THR A 292 2.50 -27.77 -2.81
C THR A 292 4.01 -27.51 -2.85
N LYS A 293 4.44 -26.52 -3.65
CA LYS A 293 5.85 -26.05 -3.67
C LYS A 293 6.36 -25.68 -2.27
N ALA A 294 5.53 -25.01 -1.48
CA ALA A 294 5.85 -24.65 -0.10
C ALA A 294 6.10 -25.86 0.80
N GLN A 295 5.34 -26.94 0.61
CA GLN A 295 5.51 -28.17 1.38
C GLN A 295 6.79 -28.90 0.96
N VAL A 296 7.12 -28.92 -0.34
CA VAL A 296 8.39 -29.49 -0.85
C VAL A 296 9.56 -28.68 -0.32
N ARG A 297 9.54 -27.37 -0.36
CA ARG A 297 10.55 -26.47 0.24
C ARG A 297 10.73 -26.73 1.74
N ARG A 298 9.63 -26.80 2.50
CA ARG A 298 9.68 -27.10 3.95
C ARG A 298 10.31 -28.46 4.24
N LEU A 299 10.04 -29.45 3.39
CA LEU A 299 10.64 -30.77 3.53
C LEU A 299 12.14 -30.74 3.24
N LEU A 300 12.57 -30.04 2.20
CA LEU A 300 13.98 -29.87 1.82
C LEU A 300 14.75 -29.07 2.88
N ALA A 301 14.15 -27.99 3.39
CA ALA A 301 14.73 -27.20 4.49
C ALA A 301 14.93 -28.00 5.78
N ARG A 302 14.00 -28.92 6.11
CA ARG A 302 14.13 -29.85 7.26
C ARG A 302 15.31 -30.82 7.12
N VAL A 303 15.75 -31.11 5.90
CA VAL A 303 16.89 -32.01 5.61
C VAL A 303 18.19 -31.22 5.46
N GLY A 304 18.15 -29.88 5.65
CA GLY A 304 19.34 -29.00 5.58
C GLY A 304 19.88 -28.78 4.17
N ILE A 305 19.04 -28.96 3.16
CA ILE A 305 19.38 -28.71 1.75
C ILE A 305 18.90 -27.30 1.41
N ASP A 306 19.84 -26.38 1.20
CA ASP A 306 19.58 -25.02 0.75
C ASP A 306 19.20 -25.01 -0.74
N ASP A 307 18.10 -24.30 -1.09
CA ASP A 307 17.56 -24.22 -2.46
C ASP A 307 18.63 -23.82 -3.48
N LYS A 308 19.50 -22.87 -3.13
CA LYS A 308 20.58 -22.40 -4.01
C LYS A 308 21.62 -23.50 -4.35
N ARG A 309 21.85 -24.43 -3.43
CA ARG A 309 22.75 -25.58 -3.68
C ARG A 309 22.09 -26.68 -4.48
N LEU A 310 20.78 -26.88 -4.32
CA LEU A 310 20.05 -27.90 -5.09
C LEU A 310 19.91 -27.49 -6.55
N VAL A 311 19.55 -26.23 -6.82
CA VAL A 311 19.40 -25.67 -8.17
C VAL A 311 20.73 -25.68 -8.94
N SER A 312 21.86 -25.41 -8.26
CA SER A 312 23.19 -25.44 -8.88
C SER A 312 23.71 -26.83 -9.27
N LEU A 313 23.11 -27.88 -8.72
CA LEU A 313 23.53 -29.29 -8.97
C LEU A 313 22.62 -30.01 -9.98
N LEU A 314 21.49 -29.45 -10.34
CA LEU A 314 20.53 -30.06 -11.27
C LEU A 314 20.62 -29.41 -12.66
N PRO A 315 20.43 -30.15 -13.76
CA PRO A 315 20.33 -29.57 -15.09
C PRO A 315 19.14 -28.58 -15.15
N ARG A 316 19.34 -27.39 -15.73
CA ARG A 316 18.30 -26.37 -15.89
C ARG A 316 16.97 -26.94 -16.42
N SER A 317 17.04 -27.79 -17.44
CA SER A 317 15.86 -28.47 -18.02
C SER A 317 15.12 -29.43 -17.05
N PHE A 318 15.79 -29.87 -15.99
CA PHE A 318 15.15 -30.67 -14.95
C PHE A 318 14.50 -29.77 -13.90
N VAL A 319 15.14 -28.67 -13.52
CA VAL A 319 14.60 -27.67 -12.59
C VAL A 319 13.35 -27.03 -13.19
N GLU A 320 13.39 -26.61 -14.45
CA GLU A 320 12.25 -26.07 -15.20
C GLU A 320 11.09 -27.08 -15.26
N ARG A 321 11.37 -28.35 -15.60
CA ARG A 321 10.35 -29.39 -15.71
C ARG A 321 9.74 -29.77 -14.36
N VAL A 322 10.50 -29.70 -13.27
CA VAL A 322 10.00 -29.93 -11.91
C VAL A 322 9.23 -28.71 -11.42
N ALA A 323 9.71 -27.50 -11.71
CA ALA A 323 9.00 -26.27 -11.40
C ALA A 323 7.62 -26.22 -12.10
N ASP A 324 7.56 -26.60 -13.38
CA ASP A 324 6.32 -26.69 -14.15
C ASP A 324 5.38 -27.83 -13.71
N SER A 325 5.91 -28.82 -12.98
CA SER A 325 5.14 -30.00 -12.54
C SER A 325 4.57 -29.89 -11.13
N ILE A 326 4.94 -28.85 -10.36
CA ILE A 326 4.41 -28.60 -9.02
C ILE A 326 3.38 -27.47 -9.12
N PRO A 327 2.17 -27.61 -8.54
CA PRO A 327 1.18 -26.54 -8.50
C PRO A 327 1.81 -25.25 -7.96
N GLY A 328 1.62 -24.13 -8.65
CA GLY A 328 2.15 -22.82 -8.23
C GLY A 328 1.48 -22.34 -6.95
N ASP A 329 2.22 -21.61 -6.12
CA ASP A 329 1.67 -20.91 -4.96
C ASP A 329 0.99 -19.56 -5.35
N HIS A 330 0.87 -19.28 -6.66
CA HIS A 330 0.26 -18.04 -7.16
C HIS A 330 -1.21 -18.27 -7.49
N GLU A 331 -2.05 -17.37 -7.03
CA GLU A 331 -3.51 -17.39 -7.10
C GLU A 331 -4.08 -17.77 -8.47
N LEU A 332 -3.41 -17.35 -9.54
CA LEU A 332 -3.89 -17.49 -10.91
C LEU A 332 -3.03 -18.43 -11.77
N HIS A 333 -2.08 -19.16 -11.16
CA HIS A 333 -1.20 -20.07 -11.92
C HIS A 333 -1.96 -21.18 -12.64
N ASP A 334 -3.04 -21.67 -12.04
CA ASP A 334 -3.83 -22.78 -12.57
C ASP A 334 -5.01 -22.35 -13.46
N VAL A 335 -5.15 -21.04 -13.75
CA VAL A 335 -6.18 -20.51 -14.64
C VAL A 335 -5.82 -20.74 -16.12
N ASP A 336 -6.78 -21.26 -16.88
CA ASP A 336 -6.71 -21.33 -18.35
C ASP A 336 -7.21 -20.03 -18.97
N TYR A 337 -6.30 -19.08 -19.16
CA TYR A 337 -6.61 -17.76 -19.70
C TYR A 337 -7.16 -17.79 -21.15
N THR A 338 -6.95 -18.88 -21.90
CA THR A 338 -7.49 -18.99 -23.27
C THR A 338 -9.00 -19.22 -23.29
N ARG A 339 -9.58 -19.59 -22.15
CA ARG A 339 -11.01 -19.86 -21.98
C ARG A 339 -11.68 -18.95 -20.96
N THR A 340 -10.91 -18.38 -20.04
CA THR A 340 -11.38 -17.53 -18.94
C THR A 340 -11.77 -16.15 -19.46
N GLU A 341 -13.00 -15.74 -19.21
CA GLU A 341 -13.55 -14.45 -19.64
C GLU A 341 -13.31 -13.33 -18.64
N ALA A 342 -13.19 -13.66 -17.36
CA ALA A 342 -12.84 -12.70 -16.29
C ALA A 342 -12.13 -13.36 -15.13
N PHE A 343 -11.33 -12.57 -14.40
CA PHE A 343 -10.62 -13.00 -13.21
C PHE A 343 -10.40 -11.82 -12.26
N VAL A 344 -10.28 -12.11 -10.95
CA VAL A 344 -9.95 -11.10 -9.95
C VAL A 344 -8.47 -11.18 -9.63
N HIS A 345 -7.81 -10.02 -9.54
CA HIS A 345 -6.41 -9.85 -9.23
C HIS A 345 -6.20 -8.73 -8.21
N GLY A 346 -5.23 -8.88 -7.31
CA GLY A 346 -4.94 -7.89 -6.27
C GLY A 346 -6.10 -7.74 -5.28
N ALA A 347 -6.35 -6.55 -4.80
CA ALA A 347 -7.26 -6.28 -3.68
C ALA A 347 -8.75 -6.20 -4.09
N GLY A 348 -9.25 -7.12 -4.91
CA GLY A 348 -10.65 -7.09 -5.38
C GLY A 348 -10.84 -6.45 -6.76
N ASN A 349 -9.78 -6.26 -7.51
CA ASN A 349 -9.83 -5.73 -8.88
C ASN A 349 -10.19 -6.84 -9.87
N LEU A 350 -11.33 -6.73 -10.54
CA LEU A 350 -11.76 -7.68 -11.56
C LEU A 350 -11.43 -7.15 -12.95
N TYR A 351 -10.87 -8.02 -13.79
CA TYR A 351 -10.52 -7.73 -15.17
C TYR A 351 -11.30 -8.62 -16.13
N ILE A 352 -11.90 -8.02 -17.15
CA ILE A 352 -12.41 -8.74 -18.31
C ILE A 352 -11.21 -9.13 -19.17
N ASN A 353 -11.10 -10.40 -19.50
CA ASN A 353 -10.01 -10.96 -20.25
C ASN A 353 -10.24 -10.77 -21.75
N ASP A 354 -10.17 -9.51 -22.21
CA ASP A 354 -10.36 -9.15 -23.61
C ASP A 354 -9.06 -9.23 -24.43
N ALA A 355 -9.20 -9.39 -25.75
CA ALA A 355 -8.09 -9.59 -26.68
C ALA A 355 -7.26 -8.32 -26.95
N GLU A 356 -7.70 -7.14 -26.52
CA GLU A 356 -6.94 -5.90 -26.68
C GLU A 356 -5.94 -5.72 -25.53
N ARG A 357 -6.34 -6.03 -24.28
CA ARG A 357 -5.50 -5.86 -23.09
C ARG A 357 -4.64 -7.09 -22.78
N PHE A 358 -5.12 -8.28 -23.11
CA PHE A 358 -4.47 -9.54 -22.71
C PHE A 358 -4.11 -10.44 -23.89
N ALA A 359 -2.93 -11.06 -23.81
CA ALA A 359 -2.32 -11.81 -24.93
C ALA A 359 -3.16 -12.99 -25.44
N THR A 360 -3.97 -13.62 -24.59
CA THR A 360 -4.80 -14.78 -24.92
C THR A 360 -6.26 -14.61 -24.52
N GLY A 361 -6.70 -13.37 -24.29
CA GLY A 361 -8.08 -13.06 -23.87
C GLY A 361 -9.10 -13.56 -24.91
N PRO A 362 -10.11 -14.36 -24.51
CA PRO A 362 -11.13 -14.87 -25.42
C PRO A 362 -12.25 -13.85 -25.71
N VAL A 363 -12.39 -12.81 -24.91
CA VAL A 363 -13.48 -11.82 -25.06
C VAL A 363 -13.14 -10.87 -26.20
N ASP A 364 -14.08 -10.69 -27.16
CA ASP A 364 -13.95 -9.66 -28.19
C ASP A 364 -14.04 -8.28 -27.51
N PRO A 365 -13.12 -7.32 -27.81
CA PRO A 365 -13.17 -5.98 -27.22
C PRO A 365 -14.52 -5.27 -27.37
N THR A 366 -15.26 -5.56 -28.47
CA THR A 366 -16.59 -4.99 -28.66
C THR A 366 -17.67 -5.58 -27.74
N GLU A 367 -17.41 -6.72 -27.11
CA GLU A 367 -18.32 -7.40 -26.17
C GLU A 367 -17.93 -7.13 -24.71
N ARG A 368 -16.77 -6.47 -24.46
CA ARG A 368 -16.23 -6.19 -23.11
C ARG A 368 -17.29 -5.57 -22.18
N GLU A 369 -17.97 -4.52 -22.64
CA GLU A 369 -18.96 -3.81 -21.83
C GLU A 369 -20.18 -4.69 -21.50
N ALA A 370 -20.66 -5.48 -22.45
CA ALA A 370 -21.76 -6.41 -22.20
C ALA A 370 -21.37 -7.50 -21.19
N LYS A 371 -20.13 -8.02 -21.30
CA LYS A 371 -19.59 -9.01 -20.38
C LYS A 371 -19.38 -8.43 -18.98
N LYS A 372 -18.84 -7.21 -18.87
CA LYS A 372 -18.71 -6.46 -17.60
C LYS A 372 -20.06 -6.38 -16.87
N ASN A 373 -21.11 -5.96 -17.60
CA ASN A 373 -22.45 -5.82 -17.04
C ASN A 373 -23.07 -7.17 -16.61
N GLU A 374 -22.84 -8.24 -17.37
CA GLU A 374 -23.29 -9.59 -17.04
C GLU A 374 -22.65 -10.07 -15.72
N ILE A 375 -21.33 -9.93 -15.61
CA ILE A 375 -20.57 -10.34 -14.43
C ILE A 375 -20.91 -9.47 -13.21
N ALA A 376 -21.03 -8.15 -13.39
CA ALA A 376 -21.43 -7.25 -12.32
C ALA A 376 -22.79 -7.64 -11.72
N ALA A 377 -23.79 -7.95 -12.58
CA ALA A 377 -25.10 -8.39 -12.12
C ALA A 377 -25.04 -9.75 -11.39
N THR A 378 -24.19 -10.65 -11.85
CA THR A 378 -23.97 -11.95 -11.19
C THR A 378 -23.36 -11.79 -9.80
N LEU A 379 -22.28 -11.00 -9.68
CA LEU A 379 -21.57 -10.79 -8.42
C LEU A 379 -22.41 -9.99 -7.41
N ALA A 380 -23.12 -8.97 -7.84
CA ALA A 380 -24.03 -8.20 -7.00
C ALA A 380 -25.21 -9.05 -6.44
N GLY A 381 -25.54 -10.15 -7.10
CA GLY A 381 -26.58 -11.08 -6.65
C GLY A 381 -26.11 -12.16 -5.68
N VAL A 382 -24.80 -12.21 -5.36
CA VAL A 382 -24.25 -13.21 -4.45
C VAL A 382 -24.63 -12.91 -3.03
N THR A 383 -25.28 -13.86 -2.37
CA THR A 383 -25.70 -13.77 -0.97
C THR A 383 -25.13 -14.91 -0.15
N ASP A 384 -24.86 -14.65 1.11
CA ASP A 384 -24.50 -15.72 2.06
C ASP A 384 -25.70 -16.67 2.25
N PRO A 385 -25.52 -17.97 1.99
CA PRO A 385 -26.62 -18.95 2.09
C PRO A 385 -27.15 -19.15 3.52
N GLU A 386 -26.42 -18.72 4.56
CA GLU A 386 -26.82 -18.85 5.95
C GLU A 386 -27.59 -17.63 6.45
N THR A 387 -27.16 -16.41 6.04
CA THR A 387 -27.78 -15.14 6.49
C THR A 387 -28.74 -14.56 5.46
N GLY A 388 -28.52 -14.83 4.17
CA GLY A 388 -29.25 -14.22 3.05
C GLY A 388 -28.79 -12.77 2.75
N GLU A 389 -27.73 -12.29 3.37
CA GLU A 389 -27.17 -10.97 3.16
C GLU A 389 -26.29 -10.91 1.90
N GLU A 390 -26.25 -9.75 1.24
CA GLU A 390 -25.30 -9.47 0.16
C GLU A 390 -23.88 -9.42 0.71
N VAL A 391 -22.92 -9.97 -0.03
CA VAL A 391 -21.53 -10.14 0.47
C VAL A 391 -20.53 -9.25 -0.25
N LEU A 392 -20.91 -8.69 -1.40
CA LEU A 392 -20.06 -7.83 -2.23
C LEU A 392 -20.83 -6.59 -2.69
N ILE A 393 -20.14 -5.46 -2.65
CA ILE A 393 -20.54 -4.23 -3.34
C ILE A 393 -19.70 -4.16 -4.60
N VAL A 394 -20.35 -4.06 -5.76
CA VAL A 394 -19.70 -4.08 -7.07
C VAL A 394 -19.72 -2.67 -7.66
N HIS A 395 -18.54 -2.09 -7.85
CA HIS A 395 -18.37 -0.78 -8.46
C HIS A 395 -17.93 -0.92 -9.91
N ASP A 396 -18.39 -0.02 -10.77
CA ASP A 396 -17.90 0.10 -12.13
C ASP A 396 -16.51 0.74 -12.14
N GLY A 397 -15.53 0.05 -12.74
CA GLY A 397 -14.15 0.51 -12.79
C GLY A 397 -13.97 1.76 -13.66
N ASP A 398 -14.72 1.86 -14.77
CA ASP A 398 -14.65 3.02 -15.65
C ASP A 398 -15.24 4.29 -14.98
N GLU A 399 -16.16 4.14 -14.00
CA GLU A 399 -16.67 5.25 -13.21
C GLU A 399 -15.67 5.67 -12.10
N LEU A 400 -14.97 4.70 -11.48
CA LEU A 400 -13.99 4.98 -10.44
C LEU A 400 -12.65 5.50 -11.00
N PHE A 401 -12.26 5.02 -12.19
CA PHE A 401 -10.95 5.22 -12.79
C PHE A 401 -11.04 5.68 -14.26
N PRO A 402 -11.65 6.83 -14.54
CA PRO A 402 -12.04 7.23 -15.90
C PRO A 402 -10.86 7.61 -16.81
N THR A 403 -9.64 7.72 -16.30
CA THR A 403 -8.49 8.24 -17.04
C THR A 403 -7.45 7.20 -17.44
N ASP A 404 -7.58 5.93 -17.01
CA ASP A 404 -6.65 4.85 -17.34
C ASP A 404 -7.35 3.62 -17.92
N ASP A 405 -7.19 3.37 -19.21
CA ASP A 405 -7.75 2.21 -19.93
C ASP A 405 -7.23 0.85 -19.41
N ARG A 406 -6.18 0.84 -18.54
CA ARG A 406 -5.63 -0.36 -17.89
C ARG A 406 -6.26 -0.64 -16.54
N SER A 407 -7.14 0.23 -16.07
CA SER A 407 -7.86 0.06 -14.82
C SER A 407 -8.66 -1.24 -14.78
N PRO A 408 -8.98 -1.77 -13.58
CA PRO A 408 -9.92 -2.90 -13.47
C PRO A 408 -11.29 -2.53 -14.04
N ASP A 409 -11.97 -3.49 -14.64
CA ASP A 409 -13.33 -3.31 -15.17
C ASP A 409 -14.37 -3.16 -14.06
N LEU A 410 -14.18 -3.93 -12.97
CA LEU A 410 -15.00 -3.85 -11.77
C LEU A 410 -14.10 -3.81 -10.53
N VAL A 411 -14.54 -3.12 -9.50
CA VAL A 411 -13.92 -3.11 -8.17
C VAL A 411 -14.89 -3.73 -7.18
N LEU A 412 -14.41 -4.74 -6.46
CA LEU A 412 -15.19 -5.53 -5.51
C LEU A 412 -14.84 -5.11 -4.09
N GLU A 413 -15.78 -4.46 -3.43
CA GLU A 413 -15.68 -4.08 -2.03
C GLU A 413 -16.48 -5.09 -1.18
N PRO A 414 -15.94 -5.61 -0.06
CA PRO A 414 -16.67 -6.50 0.80
C PRO A 414 -17.81 -5.78 1.53
N ALA A 415 -18.93 -6.46 1.72
CA ALA A 415 -19.90 -6.06 2.74
C ALA A 415 -19.30 -6.28 4.15
N GLU A 416 -19.88 -5.63 5.16
CA GLU A 416 -19.43 -5.73 6.55
C GLU A 416 -19.37 -7.20 7.03
N GLY A 417 -18.26 -7.60 7.63
CA GLY A 417 -18.02 -8.96 8.11
C GLY A 417 -17.48 -9.94 7.04
N TYR A 418 -17.34 -9.51 5.78
CA TYR A 418 -16.83 -10.37 4.71
C TYR A 418 -15.44 -9.93 4.24
N LYS A 419 -14.65 -10.90 3.76
CA LYS A 419 -13.36 -10.64 3.10
C LYS A 419 -13.31 -11.32 1.73
N PRO A 420 -13.12 -10.59 0.62
CA PRO A 420 -12.87 -11.19 -0.67
C PRO A 420 -11.54 -11.93 -0.65
N SER A 421 -11.54 -13.19 -1.10
CA SER A 421 -10.34 -13.99 -1.32
C SER A 421 -10.20 -14.30 -2.80
N LEU A 422 -8.96 -14.29 -3.29
CA LEU A 422 -8.64 -14.40 -4.71
C LEU A 422 -8.32 -15.82 -5.14
N GLY A 423 -8.05 -16.70 -4.17
CA GLY A 423 -7.69 -18.08 -4.42
C GLY A 423 -8.81 -18.89 -5.10
N LEU A 424 -8.42 -20.00 -5.70
CA LEU A 424 -9.33 -21.00 -6.24
C LEU A 424 -9.65 -22.00 -5.12
N SER A 425 -10.76 -21.79 -4.42
CA SER A 425 -11.27 -22.67 -3.38
C SER A 425 -12.33 -23.63 -3.94
N GLU A 426 -12.52 -24.80 -3.29
CA GLU A 426 -13.64 -25.68 -3.58
C GLU A 426 -14.98 -25.11 -3.06
N SER A 427 -14.92 -24.24 -2.04
CA SER A 427 -16.08 -23.58 -1.43
C SER A 427 -16.02 -22.08 -1.66
N ILE A 428 -17.16 -21.46 -1.99
CA ILE A 428 -17.27 -20.00 -2.13
C ILE A 428 -17.10 -19.33 -0.77
N PHE A 429 -17.71 -19.90 0.29
CA PHE A 429 -17.68 -19.34 1.65
C PHE A 429 -16.84 -20.19 2.59
N VAL A 430 -15.98 -19.55 3.38
CA VAL A 430 -15.15 -20.19 4.39
C VAL A 430 -15.13 -19.33 5.66
N SER A 431 -15.53 -19.89 6.81
CA SER A 431 -15.56 -19.20 8.10
C SER A 431 -14.23 -19.28 8.87
N GLU A 432 -13.32 -20.17 8.50
CA GLU A 432 -12.00 -20.31 9.11
C GLU A 432 -10.94 -19.81 8.14
N GLY A 433 -10.18 -18.80 8.53
CA GLY A 433 -9.13 -18.20 7.71
C GLY A 433 -7.88 -17.86 8.51
N VAL A 434 -6.98 -17.13 7.87
CA VAL A 434 -5.69 -16.73 8.47
C VAL A 434 -5.84 -15.46 9.32
N HIS A 435 -6.82 -14.63 9.00
CA HIS A 435 -7.05 -13.32 9.63
C HIS A 435 -8.42 -13.26 10.29
N ASP A 436 -8.47 -12.62 11.46
CA ASP A 436 -9.70 -12.34 12.20
C ASP A 436 -10.30 -10.97 11.84
N ALA A 437 -9.54 -10.12 11.14
CA ALA A 437 -9.94 -8.78 10.73
C ALA A 437 -9.25 -8.39 9.41
N ASP A 438 -9.81 -7.42 8.71
CA ASP A 438 -9.29 -6.92 7.43
C ASP A 438 -9.55 -5.42 7.26
N HIS A 439 -9.05 -4.86 6.16
CA HIS A 439 -9.18 -3.46 5.82
C HIS A 439 -10.64 -3.00 5.77
N HIS A 440 -10.86 -1.80 6.26
CA HIS A 440 -12.13 -1.10 6.20
C HIS A 440 -11.90 0.30 5.59
N PRO A 441 -12.80 0.84 4.76
CA PRO A 441 -12.55 2.12 4.09
C PRO A 441 -12.41 3.32 5.04
N GLU A 442 -12.89 3.24 6.28
CA GLU A 442 -12.92 4.37 7.21
C GLU A 442 -11.67 4.43 8.10
N GLY A 443 -10.69 5.25 7.69
CA GLY A 443 -9.50 5.60 8.45
C GLY A 443 -9.69 6.87 9.30
N VAL A 444 -8.58 7.55 9.64
CA VAL A 444 -8.58 8.75 10.48
C VAL A 444 -7.88 9.93 9.82
N PHE A 445 -8.39 11.13 10.10
CA PHE A 445 -7.75 12.42 9.81
C PHE A 445 -7.73 13.27 11.07
N PHE A 446 -6.53 13.74 11.44
CA PHE A 446 -6.38 14.77 12.46
C PHE A 446 -5.44 15.86 11.96
N ALA A 447 -5.67 17.09 12.44
CA ALA A 447 -4.75 18.20 12.26
C ALA A 447 -4.64 19.02 13.54
N HIS A 448 -3.42 19.46 13.88
CA HIS A 448 -3.14 20.33 15.01
C HIS A 448 -1.99 21.27 14.70
N GLY A 449 -2.16 22.57 14.93
CA GLY A 449 -1.14 23.57 14.63
C GLY A 449 -1.66 25.01 14.74
N PRO A 450 -0.86 26.00 14.34
CA PRO A 450 -1.16 27.41 14.59
C PRO A 450 -2.45 27.93 13.95
N ASP A 451 -2.75 27.53 12.71
CA ASP A 451 -3.91 28.01 11.94
C ASP A 451 -5.04 26.99 11.89
N VAL A 452 -4.97 25.90 12.68
CA VAL A 452 -5.96 24.82 12.70
C VAL A 452 -7.18 25.25 13.52
N ALA A 453 -8.39 24.86 13.07
CA ALA A 453 -9.67 25.18 13.69
C ALA A 453 -9.99 24.19 14.83
N PRO A 454 -9.92 24.59 16.11
CA PRO A 454 -10.20 23.65 17.21
C PRO A 454 -11.63 23.12 17.19
N GLY A 455 -11.79 21.80 17.35
CA GLY A 455 -13.06 21.10 17.41
C GLY A 455 -13.81 21.01 16.08
N ALA A 456 -13.17 21.34 14.95
CA ALA A 456 -13.74 21.13 13.63
C ALA A 456 -13.60 19.65 13.20
N SER A 457 -14.51 19.21 12.33
CA SER A 457 -14.45 17.88 11.72
C SER A 457 -14.69 18.04 10.22
N PRO A 458 -13.77 17.58 9.38
CA PRO A 458 -13.98 17.63 7.93
C PRO A 458 -15.11 16.68 7.54
N THR A 459 -15.88 17.10 6.54
CA THR A 459 -17.00 16.30 6.02
C THR A 459 -16.55 15.63 4.72
N ASP A 460 -16.84 14.35 4.58
CA ASP A 460 -16.53 13.56 3.37
C ASP A 460 -15.05 13.69 2.95
N ALA A 461 -14.13 13.70 3.92
CA ALA A 461 -12.71 13.75 3.66
C ALA A 461 -12.21 12.41 3.11
N ALA A 462 -11.44 12.44 2.03
CA ALA A 462 -10.85 11.27 1.40
C ALA A 462 -9.32 11.36 1.38
N VAL A 463 -8.66 10.22 1.21
CA VAL A 463 -7.19 10.12 1.19
C VAL A 463 -6.52 11.07 0.20
N VAL A 464 -7.15 11.36 -0.92
CA VAL A 464 -6.65 12.32 -1.94
C VAL A 464 -6.68 13.78 -1.47
N ASP A 465 -7.45 14.11 -0.43
CA ASP A 465 -7.57 15.47 0.11
C ASP A 465 -6.36 15.86 0.98
N VAL A 466 -5.56 14.87 1.41
CA VAL A 466 -4.42 15.10 2.32
C VAL A 466 -3.34 15.96 1.65
N ALA A 467 -2.88 15.59 0.46
CA ALA A 467 -1.83 16.33 -0.23
C ALA A 467 -2.21 17.81 -0.51
N PRO A 468 -3.36 18.12 -1.13
CA PRO A 468 -3.74 19.52 -1.37
C PRO A 468 -3.94 20.31 -0.06
N THR A 469 -4.41 19.66 1.02
CA THR A 469 -4.58 20.32 2.32
C THR A 469 -3.22 20.65 2.95
N VAL A 470 -2.25 19.73 2.90
CA VAL A 470 -0.88 19.96 3.38
C VAL A 470 -0.19 21.05 2.57
N LEU A 471 -0.27 21.01 1.23
CA LEU A 471 0.31 22.03 0.35
C LEU A 471 -0.26 23.41 0.64
N HIS A 472 -1.59 23.52 0.77
CA HIS A 472 -2.25 24.79 1.12
C HIS A 472 -1.80 25.31 2.49
N GLY A 473 -1.70 24.42 3.50
CA GLY A 473 -1.18 24.75 4.83
C GLY A 473 0.24 25.31 4.79
N LEU A 474 1.08 24.78 3.91
CA LEU A 474 2.45 25.25 3.68
C LEU A 474 2.54 26.51 2.80
N GLY A 475 1.45 26.92 2.13
CA GLY A 475 1.45 28.02 1.15
C GLY A 475 2.08 27.62 -0.17
N GLU A 476 2.08 26.35 -0.50
CA GLU A 476 2.52 25.83 -1.79
C GLU A 476 1.38 25.76 -2.81
N ALA A 477 1.72 25.88 -4.09
CA ALA A 477 0.77 25.68 -5.17
C ALA A 477 0.41 24.19 -5.30
N ILE A 478 -0.86 23.90 -5.58
CA ILE A 478 -1.41 22.56 -5.75
C ILE A 478 -1.34 22.18 -7.23
N PRO A 479 -1.05 20.90 -7.58
CA PRO A 479 -1.14 20.43 -8.97
C PRO A 479 -2.53 20.67 -9.56
N GLN A 480 -2.59 21.14 -10.81
CA GLN A 480 -3.88 21.47 -11.46
C GLN A 480 -4.77 20.24 -11.71
N ASP A 481 -4.15 19.08 -11.82
CA ASP A 481 -4.80 17.79 -12.06
C ASP A 481 -5.06 16.97 -10.79
N THR A 482 -4.87 17.58 -9.60
CA THR A 482 -5.24 17.00 -8.31
C THR A 482 -6.74 16.65 -8.29
N ASP A 483 -7.08 15.46 -7.79
CA ASP A 483 -8.47 15.04 -7.59
C ASP A 483 -9.01 15.49 -6.23
N GLY A 484 -8.13 15.54 -5.24
CA GLY A 484 -8.45 15.96 -3.88
C GLY A 484 -8.76 17.46 -3.79
N ARG A 485 -9.53 17.82 -2.78
CA ARG A 485 -9.81 19.22 -2.41
C ARG A 485 -8.97 19.64 -1.20
N VAL A 486 -8.78 20.93 -1.03
CA VAL A 486 -8.34 21.47 0.25
C VAL A 486 -9.47 21.30 1.27
N LEU A 487 -9.21 20.63 2.38
CA LEU A 487 -10.11 20.55 3.54
C LEU A 487 -10.11 21.92 4.25
N ALA A 488 -10.77 22.90 3.65
CA ALA A 488 -10.74 24.30 4.13
C ALA A 488 -11.26 24.45 5.56
N GLU A 489 -12.16 23.57 5.98
CA GLU A 489 -12.69 23.44 7.34
C GLU A 489 -11.61 23.08 8.38
N THR A 490 -10.45 22.61 7.95
CA THR A 490 -9.28 22.37 8.81
C THR A 490 -8.71 23.67 9.37
N PHE A 491 -8.88 24.80 8.65
CA PHE A 491 -8.24 26.06 9.01
C PHE A 491 -9.21 27.01 9.70
N ALA A 492 -8.74 27.63 10.77
CA ALA A 492 -9.53 28.55 11.59
C ALA A 492 -9.96 29.78 10.78
N ALA A 493 -11.23 30.12 10.79
CA ALA A 493 -11.75 31.29 10.08
C ALA A 493 -11.02 32.58 10.49
N GLY A 494 -10.54 33.34 9.52
CA GLY A 494 -9.75 34.56 9.73
C GLY A 494 -8.25 34.31 9.99
N SER A 495 -7.79 33.05 9.96
CA SER A 495 -6.34 32.77 9.97
C SER A 495 -5.69 33.10 8.63
N PRO A 496 -4.38 33.38 8.60
CA PRO A 496 -3.66 33.62 7.34
C PRO A 496 -3.82 32.49 6.33
N THR A 497 -3.85 31.24 6.80
CA THR A 497 -4.03 30.07 5.93
C THR A 497 -5.45 29.96 5.37
N ALA A 498 -6.48 30.23 6.18
CA ALA A 498 -7.88 30.20 5.71
C ALA A 498 -8.21 31.33 4.71
N GLU A 499 -7.52 32.47 4.80
CA GLU A 499 -7.72 33.63 3.91
C GLU A 499 -6.85 33.58 2.65
N ARG A 500 -5.89 32.66 2.58
CA ARG A 500 -5.01 32.48 1.43
C ARG A 500 -5.79 31.93 0.24
N GLU A 501 -5.59 32.52 -0.94
CA GLU A 501 -6.10 31.95 -2.19
C GLU A 501 -5.43 30.61 -2.48
N ILE A 502 -6.21 29.64 -2.97
CA ILE A 502 -5.68 28.36 -3.41
C ILE A 502 -4.99 28.57 -4.76
N GLU A 503 -3.67 28.50 -4.76
CA GLU A 503 -2.86 28.60 -5.96
C GLU A 503 -2.72 27.21 -6.59
N THR A 504 -2.83 27.13 -7.92
CA THR A 504 -2.61 25.88 -8.68
C THR A 504 -1.49 26.06 -9.70
N ARG A 505 -0.76 24.98 -9.97
CA ARG A 505 0.35 24.95 -10.92
C ARG A 505 0.36 23.67 -11.74
N GLU A 506 0.71 23.79 -13.04
CA GLU A 506 1.08 22.58 -13.81
C GLU A 506 2.39 22.03 -13.25
N TYR A 507 2.36 20.78 -12.79
CA TYR A 507 3.56 20.01 -12.55
C TYR A 507 3.83 19.19 -13.80
N THR A 508 4.82 19.55 -14.58
CA THR A 508 5.42 18.59 -15.52
C THR A 508 6.11 17.53 -14.68
N SER A 509 5.83 16.25 -14.99
CA SER A 509 6.51 15.10 -14.37
C SER A 509 7.96 15.43 -14.04
N ALA A 510 8.38 15.10 -12.80
CA ALA A 510 9.61 15.51 -12.17
C ALA A 510 10.77 15.66 -13.16
N PRO A 511 11.60 16.71 -13.05
CA PRO A 511 12.80 16.79 -13.86
C PRO A 511 13.61 15.54 -13.57
N THR A 512 13.77 14.69 -14.58
CA THR A 512 14.80 13.65 -14.58
C THR A 512 16.09 14.39 -14.25
N PHE A 513 16.60 14.19 -13.05
CA PHE A 513 17.92 14.67 -12.68
C PHE A 513 18.88 14.10 -13.71
N ASP A 514 19.48 14.99 -14.47
CA ASP A 514 20.42 14.68 -15.56
C ASP A 514 21.61 13.95 -14.95
N ALA A 515 21.52 12.62 -14.90
CA ALA A 515 22.64 11.76 -14.58
C ALA A 515 23.59 11.75 -15.78
N THR A 516 24.28 12.88 -15.98
CA THR A 516 25.44 12.93 -16.86
C THR A 516 26.59 12.17 -16.21
N THR A 517 26.48 10.85 -16.20
CA THR A 517 27.56 9.84 -16.28
C THR A 517 26.94 8.43 -16.19
N ASP A 518 26.08 8.04 -17.11
CA ASP A 518 26.05 6.69 -17.70
C ASP A 518 25.10 6.69 -18.92
N GLU A 519 25.68 6.75 -20.11
CA GLU A 519 24.96 6.63 -21.38
C GLU A 519 24.49 5.19 -21.60
N SER A 520 23.49 4.69 -20.85
CA SER A 520 22.79 3.46 -21.28
C SER A 520 21.54 3.13 -20.46
N ARG A 521 20.54 4.01 -20.33
CA ARG A 521 19.19 3.54 -19.94
C ARG A 521 18.11 4.62 -20.18
N THR A 522 17.88 4.93 -21.45
CA THR A 522 16.53 5.34 -21.86
C THR A 522 15.68 4.08 -21.94
N VAL A 523 14.87 3.82 -20.95
CA VAL A 523 13.83 2.79 -21.03
C VAL A 523 12.76 3.30 -21.98
N ASP A 524 12.86 2.90 -23.24
CA ASP A 524 11.80 3.08 -24.23
C ASP A 524 10.63 2.18 -23.83
N ARG A 525 9.53 2.77 -23.36
CA ARG A 525 8.30 2.11 -22.90
C ARG A 525 7.65 1.18 -23.95
N THR A 526 8.14 1.18 -25.18
CA THR A 526 7.62 0.36 -26.28
C THR A 526 8.41 -0.93 -26.54
N LYS A 527 9.43 -1.26 -25.73
CA LYS A 527 10.29 -2.45 -25.89
C LYS A 527 10.50 -3.24 -24.61
N ALA A 528 9.46 -3.46 -23.81
CA ALA A 528 9.50 -4.31 -22.62
C ALA A 528 9.35 -5.81 -22.91
N ASP A 529 9.81 -6.29 -24.06
CA ASP A 529 9.72 -7.70 -24.49
C ASP A 529 11.08 -8.28 -24.84
N SER A 530 12.12 -8.15 -24.00
CA SER A 530 13.30 -9.03 -24.13
C SER A 530 14.24 -9.00 -22.91
N ASP A 531 14.36 -10.12 -22.24
CA ASP A 531 15.52 -10.73 -21.55
C ASP A 531 16.26 -10.04 -20.38
N ASP A 532 15.87 -8.86 -19.88
CA ASP A 532 16.54 -8.24 -18.72
C ASP A 532 15.82 -8.47 -17.37
N THR A 533 14.88 -9.41 -17.30
CA THR A 533 13.99 -9.64 -16.13
C THR A 533 14.64 -10.42 -14.99
N ASN A 534 15.77 -11.07 -15.19
CA ASN A 534 16.32 -12.02 -14.22
C ASN A 534 17.04 -11.39 -13.00
N GLU A 535 17.61 -10.19 -13.11
CA GLU A 535 18.31 -9.56 -11.96
C GLU A 535 17.34 -8.80 -11.03
N ALA A 536 16.25 -8.24 -11.58
CA ALA A 536 15.25 -7.53 -10.79
C ALA A 536 14.28 -8.49 -10.04
N GLU A 537 14.00 -9.68 -10.60
CA GLU A 537 13.11 -10.67 -9.98
C GLU A 537 13.75 -11.34 -8.75
N GLU A 538 15.07 -11.56 -8.75
CA GLU A 538 15.77 -12.17 -7.60
C GLU A 538 15.77 -11.27 -6.36
N ASP A 539 15.79 -9.94 -6.52
CA ASP A 539 15.81 -8.97 -5.41
C ASP A 539 14.47 -8.90 -4.64
N PHE A 540 13.34 -9.27 -5.27
CA PHE A 540 12.00 -9.13 -4.70
C PHE A 540 11.35 -10.43 -4.17
N GLU A 541 11.93 -11.61 -4.37
CA GLU A 541 11.35 -12.89 -3.88
C GLU A 541 11.08 -12.85 -2.36
N GLY A 542 12.01 -12.29 -1.58
CA GLY A 542 11.84 -12.13 -0.13
C GLY A 542 10.79 -11.07 0.27
N VAL A 543 10.44 -10.13 -0.63
CA VAL A 543 9.37 -9.15 -0.42
C VAL A 543 8.02 -9.82 -0.64
N GLU A 544 7.87 -10.58 -1.71
CA GLU A 544 6.63 -11.31 -2.00
C GLU A 544 6.27 -12.29 -0.89
N ASP A 545 7.26 -13.03 -0.37
CA ASP A 545 7.04 -13.93 0.77
C ASP A 545 6.57 -13.17 2.02
N ARG A 546 7.07 -11.96 2.25
CA ARG A 546 6.60 -11.09 3.34
C ARG A 546 5.16 -10.62 3.12
N LEU A 547 4.82 -10.17 1.91
CA LEU A 547 3.46 -9.72 1.56
C LEU A 547 2.44 -10.87 1.65
N ARG A 548 2.82 -12.07 1.19
CA ARG A 548 1.99 -13.26 1.30
C ARG A 548 1.75 -13.64 2.77
N GLY A 549 2.76 -13.49 3.63
CA GLY A 549 2.64 -13.70 5.07
C GLY A 549 1.65 -12.77 5.74
N LEU A 550 1.38 -11.62 5.16
CA LEU A 550 0.46 -10.58 5.65
C LEU A 550 -0.94 -10.67 5.02
N GLY A 551 -1.15 -11.59 4.05
CA GLY A 551 -2.42 -11.73 3.35
C GLY A 551 -2.67 -10.69 2.26
N TYR A 552 -1.66 -9.89 1.88
CA TYR A 552 -1.73 -9.01 0.72
C TYR A 552 -1.57 -9.76 -0.60
N LEU A 553 -0.97 -10.95 -0.54
CA LEU A 553 -0.76 -11.86 -1.65
C LEU A 553 -1.15 -13.25 -1.18
N GLU A 554 -2.23 -13.80 -1.70
CA GLU A 554 -2.67 -15.19 -1.45
C GLU A 554 -1.87 -16.21 -2.27
#